data_658658374dd4124a257d2364fa66844c
#
_entry.id   658658374dd4124a257d2364fa66844c
#
_cell.length_a   1.000
_cell.length_b   1.000
_cell.length_c   1.000
_cell.angle_alpha   90.00
_cell.angle_beta   90.00
_cell.angle_gamma   90.00
#
_symmetry.space_group_name_H-M   'P 1'
#
loop_
_entity.id
_entity.type
_entity.pdbx_description
1 polymer ?
#
loop_
_entity_poly.entity_id
_entity_poly.type
_entity_poly.pdbx_seq_one_letter_code
_entity_poly.pdbx_strand_id
1 'polypeptide(L)'
;MGNILNKLKLTAALIAFASASLAQAQSNVTLYGIIDTAIQVGHSGGKTTTRLDSSSVAPSRWGLLGSEDLGGGLSAVFKLEDGFNANTGTIAGNGAEFNREAWVGLRGKFGQVQLGNNYTPLFTTYLNYSLGELNTLAWGNATNNFVFVPTARTANSIRFVSAPVGGALVRLVYARGANGTTGEPASLGDTLSAGINYVHGHFSADADYLQQRFSQTATLSQTSPVATGRYYLFGTSYDWGRVKAAALYQMHRNATGITAAVNSTYANPNNDFYEVNALIRDIAHGTVLLSFGQYRLSANGNGNASSYAIRYDYHLSKRTGVYAGVAEIRNHSAATFSVSNAAGAGIPVTAGSNLTTFIAGIVHKF
;
A
#
# COMPACT_ATOMS: atom_id res chain seq x y z
N MET A 1 -27.73 -63.50 21.21
CA MET A 1 -26.38 -62.93 21.47
C MET A 1 -25.78 -62.14 20.29
N GLY A 2 -26.01 -62.52 19.01
CA GLY A 2 -25.46 -61.83 17.84
C GLY A 2 -25.90 -60.37 17.61
N ASN A 3 -27.13 -59.99 17.99
CA ASN A 3 -27.68 -58.65 17.74
C ASN A 3 -27.14 -57.54 18.70
N ILE A 4 -26.68 -57.93 19.88
CA ILE A 4 -26.11 -57.01 20.86
C ILE A 4 -24.66 -56.64 20.51
N LEU A 5 -23.89 -57.64 20.01
CA LEU A 5 -22.51 -57.44 19.56
C LEU A 5 -22.42 -56.49 18.32
N ASN A 6 -23.37 -56.58 17.40
CA ASN A 6 -23.42 -55.70 16.21
C ASN A 6 -23.82 -54.28 16.58
N LYS A 7 -24.73 -54.12 17.51
CA LYS A 7 -25.08 -52.75 18.04
C LYS A 7 -23.93 -52.12 18.80
N LEU A 8 -23.15 -52.89 19.59
CA LEU A 8 -21.95 -52.35 20.28
C LEU A 8 -20.85 -51.96 19.27
N LYS A 9 -20.64 -52.71 18.21
CA LYS A 9 -19.67 -52.36 17.16
C LYS A 9 -20.06 -51.10 16.38
N LEU A 10 -21.37 -50.92 16.10
CA LEU A 10 -21.86 -49.71 15.41
C LEU A 10 -21.75 -48.49 16.31
N THR A 11 -22.02 -48.60 17.63
CA THR A 11 -21.89 -47.49 18.57
C THR A 11 -20.41 -47.13 18.80
N ALA A 12 -19.50 -48.14 18.86
CA ALA A 12 -18.06 -47.86 18.95
C ALA A 12 -17.49 -47.21 17.69
N ALA A 13 -17.99 -47.58 16.51
CA ALA A 13 -17.60 -46.93 15.25
C ALA A 13 -18.12 -45.48 15.18
N LEU A 14 -19.33 -45.20 15.62
CA LEU A 14 -19.89 -43.85 15.70
C LEU A 14 -19.14 -42.94 16.70
N ILE A 15 -18.73 -43.49 17.85
CA ILE A 15 -17.92 -42.78 18.84
C ILE A 15 -16.50 -42.54 18.33
N ALA A 16 -15.91 -43.47 17.60
CA ALA A 16 -14.59 -43.29 16.96
C ALA A 16 -14.64 -42.26 15.83
N PHE A 17 -15.72 -42.15 15.07
CA PHE A 17 -15.92 -41.10 14.08
C PHE A 17 -16.17 -39.74 14.72
N ALA A 18 -16.87 -39.65 15.84
CA ALA A 18 -17.09 -38.42 16.61
C ALA A 18 -15.83 -37.90 17.29
N SER A 19 -14.90 -38.81 17.70
CA SER A 19 -13.62 -38.40 18.29
C SER A 19 -12.53 -38.05 17.26
N ALA A 20 -12.67 -38.46 16.00
CA ALA A 20 -11.75 -38.04 14.92
C ALA A 20 -11.96 -36.57 14.46
N SER A 21 -13.10 -35.96 14.80
CA SER A 21 -13.39 -34.56 14.48
C SER A 21 -12.90 -33.56 15.53
N LEU A 22 -12.21 -33.98 16.59
CA LEU A 22 -11.49 -33.14 17.56
C LEU A 22 -9.99 -33.00 17.18
N ALA A 23 -9.63 -33.15 15.90
CA ALA A 23 -8.40 -32.55 15.44
C ALA A 23 -8.56 -31.04 15.70
N GLN A 24 -7.97 -30.53 16.77
CA GLN A 24 -7.99 -29.10 17.10
C GLN A 24 -7.38 -28.40 15.92
N ALA A 25 -8.23 -27.79 15.09
CA ALA A 25 -7.82 -26.78 14.16
C ALA A 25 -7.17 -25.69 15.01
N GLN A 26 -5.84 -25.68 15.03
CA GLN A 26 -5.09 -24.70 15.83
C GLN A 26 -5.24 -23.35 15.14
N SER A 27 -6.34 -22.65 15.49
CA SER A 27 -6.56 -21.29 15.04
C SER A 27 -5.54 -20.38 15.73
N ASN A 28 -4.73 -19.71 14.94
CA ASN A 28 -3.73 -18.77 15.43
C ASN A 28 -4.16 -17.36 15.05
N VAL A 29 -4.31 -16.49 16.04
CA VAL A 29 -4.56 -15.06 15.83
C VAL A 29 -3.38 -14.29 16.39
N THR A 30 -2.76 -13.47 15.54
CA THR A 30 -1.62 -12.63 15.88
C THR A 30 -2.06 -11.17 15.88
N LEU A 31 -1.86 -10.48 17.01
CA LEU A 31 -1.90 -9.03 17.09
C LEU A 31 -0.53 -8.48 16.67
N TYR A 32 -0.52 -7.48 15.82
CA TYR A 32 0.70 -6.80 15.37
C TYR A 32 0.44 -5.32 15.17
N GLY A 33 1.51 -4.51 15.10
CA GLY A 33 1.36 -3.10 14.79
C GLY A 33 2.67 -2.34 14.65
N ILE A 34 2.53 -1.08 14.25
CA ILE A 34 3.61 -0.09 14.12
C ILE A 34 3.10 1.22 14.69
N ILE A 35 3.93 1.87 15.50
CA ILE A 35 3.75 3.25 15.95
C ILE A 35 4.95 4.05 15.45
N ASP A 36 4.68 5.09 14.70
CA ASP A 36 5.69 6.00 14.13
C ASP A 36 5.29 7.45 14.42
N THR A 37 6.18 8.19 15.06
CA THR A 37 5.98 9.62 15.40
C THR A 37 7.26 10.38 15.21
N ALA A 38 7.18 11.57 14.60
CA ALA A 38 8.33 12.42 14.31
C ALA A 38 8.04 13.90 14.47
N ILE A 39 9.08 14.65 14.82
CA ILE A 39 9.11 16.09 14.62
C ILE A 39 9.54 16.34 13.17
N GLN A 40 8.76 17.15 12.47
CA GLN A 40 9.04 17.58 11.11
C GLN A 40 9.15 19.11 11.05
N VAL A 41 10.21 19.58 10.41
CA VAL A 41 10.43 21.01 10.12
C VAL A 41 10.52 21.17 8.61
N GLY A 42 9.61 21.93 8.02
CA GLY A 42 9.60 22.20 6.58
C GLY A 42 9.75 23.68 6.30
N HIS A 43 10.53 24.00 5.26
CA HIS A 43 10.76 25.35 4.79
C HIS A 43 10.38 25.47 3.31
N SER A 44 9.44 26.37 3.01
CA SER A 44 8.97 26.64 1.64
C SER A 44 8.49 28.07 1.50
N GLY A 45 8.86 28.77 0.40
CA GLY A 45 8.39 30.12 0.10
C GLY A 45 8.68 31.14 1.20
N GLY A 46 9.80 31.02 1.90
CA GLY A 46 10.17 31.90 3.02
C GLY A 46 9.44 31.62 4.33
N LYS A 47 8.63 30.58 4.41
CA LYS A 47 7.87 30.18 5.62
C LYS A 47 8.43 28.89 6.18
N THR A 48 8.44 28.79 7.52
CA THR A 48 8.82 27.57 8.25
C THR A 48 7.60 27.01 8.95
N THR A 49 7.39 25.71 8.81
CA THR A 49 6.34 24.95 9.50
C THR A 49 7.00 23.89 10.35
N THR A 50 6.70 23.88 11.65
CA THR A 50 7.15 22.83 12.58
C THR A 50 5.91 22.09 13.10
N ARG A 51 5.96 20.76 13.10
CA ARG A 51 4.86 19.93 13.57
C ARG A 51 5.33 18.61 14.16
N LEU A 52 4.50 18.03 15.03
CA LEU A 52 4.60 16.64 15.44
C LEU A 52 3.71 15.82 14.50
N ASP A 53 4.31 14.89 13.79
CA ASP A 53 3.61 14.04 12.83
C ASP A 53 3.53 12.59 13.28
N SER A 54 2.49 11.92 12.84
CA SER A 54 2.38 10.48 12.84
C SER A 54 2.72 9.92 11.46
N SER A 55 3.28 8.70 11.42
CA SER A 55 3.44 7.97 10.17
C SER A 55 4.37 8.66 9.17
N SER A 56 5.45 9.27 9.65
CA SER A 56 6.40 9.99 8.81
C SER A 56 7.29 9.05 7.99
N VAL A 57 7.54 7.84 8.48
CA VAL A 57 8.36 6.80 7.82
C VAL A 57 7.54 5.57 7.53
N ALA A 58 6.73 5.12 8.52
CA ALA A 58 5.87 3.95 8.38
C ALA A 58 4.46 4.30 8.86
N PRO A 59 3.40 3.98 8.11
CA PRO A 59 2.03 4.22 8.55
C PRO A 59 1.76 3.55 9.90
N SER A 60 1.43 4.36 10.92
CA SER A 60 1.01 3.85 12.24
C SER A 60 -0.25 3.04 12.07
N ARG A 61 -0.23 1.79 12.57
CA ARG A 61 -1.30 0.82 12.36
C ARG A 61 -1.27 -0.27 13.41
N TRP A 62 -2.38 -0.91 13.61
CA TRP A 62 -2.50 -2.17 14.32
C TRP A 62 -3.40 -3.12 13.55
N GLY A 63 -3.31 -4.42 13.81
CA GLY A 63 -4.14 -5.37 13.11
C GLY A 63 -4.13 -6.76 13.73
N LEU A 64 -5.10 -7.54 13.27
CA LEU A 64 -5.25 -8.96 13.59
C LEU A 64 -5.06 -9.77 12.30
N LEU A 65 -4.22 -10.78 12.38
CA LEU A 65 -4.01 -11.76 11.32
C LEU A 65 -4.32 -13.14 11.88
N GLY A 66 -5.22 -13.88 11.23
CA GLY A 66 -5.61 -15.20 11.66
C GLY A 66 -5.52 -16.26 10.59
N SER A 67 -5.30 -17.49 11.01
CA SER A 67 -5.30 -18.68 10.16
C SER A 67 -5.90 -19.86 10.90
N GLU A 68 -6.77 -20.61 10.21
CA GLU A 68 -7.37 -21.86 10.67
C GLU A 68 -7.07 -22.94 9.66
N ASP A 69 -6.52 -24.07 10.08
CA ASP A 69 -6.30 -25.24 9.23
C ASP A 69 -7.61 -25.99 9.00
N LEU A 70 -8.03 -26.10 7.75
CA LEU A 70 -9.24 -26.81 7.32
C LEU A 70 -8.97 -28.25 6.91
N GLY A 71 -7.69 -28.70 6.98
CA GLY A 71 -7.27 -30.00 6.49
C GLY A 71 -6.95 -30.03 5.01
N GLY A 72 -6.30 -31.11 4.55
CA GLY A 72 -5.96 -31.29 3.13
C GLY A 72 -5.00 -30.23 2.54
N GLY A 73 -4.34 -29.43 3.39
CA GLY A 73 -3.49 -28.31 2.96
C GLY A 73 -4.27 -27.05 2.59
N LEU A 74 -5.54 -26.95 2.99
CA LEU A 74 -6.39 -25.78 2.87
C LEU A 74 -6.46 -25.07 4.22
N SER A 75 -6.42 -23.73 4.21
CA SER A 75 -6.60 -22.91 5.40
C SER A 75 -7.58 -21.77 5.12
N ALA A 76 -8.45 -21.47 6.09
CA ALA A 76 -9.13 -20.18 6.16
C ALA A 76 -8.16 -19.14 6.74
N VAL A 77 -8.15 -17.94 6.17
CA VAL A 77 -7.27 -16.84 6.58
C VAL A 77 -8.05 -15.55 6.62
N PHE A 78 -7.70 -14.65 7.55
CA PHE A 78 -8.29 -13.32 7.57
C PHE A 78 -7.26 -12.27 8.00
N LYS A 79 -7.53 -11.02 7.65
CA LYS A 79 -6.78 -9.85 8.11
C LYS A 79 -7.72 -8.70 8.37
N LEU A 80 -7.54 -8.05 9.51
CA LEU A 80 -8.16 -6.78 9.87
C LEU A 80 -7.03 -5.83 10.26
N GLU A 81 -6.89 -4.70 9.55
CA GLU A 81 -5.83 -3.72 9.80
C GLU A 81 -6.41 -2.31 9.80
N ASP A 82 -6.19 -1.59 10.89
CA ASP A 82 -6.57 -0.20 11.08
C ASP A 82 -5.36 0.71 11.12
N GLY A 83 -5.47 1.88 10.49
CA GLY A 83 -4.47 2.94 10.53
C GLY A 83 -4.90 4.04 11.50
N PHE A 84 -3.97 4.55 12.28
CA PHE A 84 -4.25 5.63 13.24
C PHE A 84 -3.18 6.72 13.22
N ASN A 85 -3.53 7.88 13.74
CA ASN A 85 -2.63 9.01 13.92
C ASN A 85 -2.08 8.98 15.36
N ALA A 86 -0.84 8.56 15.55
CA ALA A 86 -0.24 8.42 16.87
C ALA A 86 -0.09 9.76 17.63
N ASN A 87 -0.02 10.88 16.92
CA ASN A 87 0.08 12.21 17.50
C ASN A 87 -1.26 12.77 18.03
N THR A 88 -2.40 12.23 17.61
CA THR A 88 -3.73 12.71 18.01
C THR A 88 -4.64 11.62 18.58
N GLY A 89 -4.30 10.35 18.39
CA GLY A 89 -5.13 9.20 18.80
C GLY A 89 -6.36 8.97 17.89
N THR A 90 -6.46 9.66 16.76
CA THR A 90 -7.60 9.52 15.83
C THR A 90 -7.35 8.42 14.80
N ILE A 91 -8.42 7.86 14.23
CA ILE A 91 -8.35 6.94 13.08
C ILE A 91 -7.75 7.69 11.90
N ALA A 92 -6.84 7.06 11.14
CA ALA A 92 -6.23 7.65 9.96
C ALA A 92 -7.17 7.61 8.74
N GLY A 93 -6.86 8.41 7.73
CA GLY A 93 -7.61 8.43 6.47
C GLY A 93 -9.01 9.02 6.60
N ASN A 94 -10.03 8.31 6.09
CA ASN A 94 -11.43 8.77 6.04
C ASN A 94 -12.24 8.45 7.29
N GLY A 95 -11.61 7.99 8.38
CA GLY A 95 -12.28 7.66 9.64
C GLY A 95 -12.99 6.31 9.68
N ALA A 96 -12.88 5.49 8.62
CA ALA A 96 -13.40 4.13 8.63
C ALA A 96 -12.50 3.23 9.48
N GLU A 97 -13.10 2.40 10.34
CA GLU A 97 -12.43 1.33 11.05
C GLU A 97 -11.93 0.27 10.05
N PHE A 98 -10.78 -0.36 10.32
CA PHE A 98 -10.10 -1.27 9.39
C PHE A 98 -9.87 -0.67 7.99
N ASN A 99 -9.53 0.60 7.96
CA ASN A 99 -9.36 1.39 6.74
C ASN A 99 -8.21 0.93 5.84
N ARG A 100 -7.34 0.03 6.33
CA ARG A 100 -6.17 -0.45 5.59
C ARG A 100 -6.43 -1.77 4.88
N GLU A 101 -6.80 -2.81 5.61
CA GLU A 101 -7.20 -4.11 5.05
C GLU A 101 -8.27 -4.73 5.91
N ALA A 102 -9.32 -5.29 5.28
CA ALA A 102 -10.39 -6.01 5.95
C ALA A 102 -10.87 -7.12 5.00
N TRP A 103 -10.37 -8.34 5.19
CA TRP A 103 -10.69 -9.44 4.28
C TRP A 103 -10.65 -10.80 4.97
N VAL A 104 -11.37 -11.75 4.40
CA VAL A 104 -11.33 -13.18 4.70
C VAL A 104 -11.03 -13.94 3.41
N GLY A 105 -10.39 -15.11 3.50
CA GLY A 105 -10.01 -15.85 2.32
C GLY A 105 -9.65 -17.30 2.57
N LEU A 106 -9.29 -17.99 1.48
CA LEU A 106 -8.79 -19.35 1.48
C LEU A 106 -7.38 -19.38 0.90
N ARG A 107 -6.51 -20.14 1.53
CA ARG A 107 -5.14 -20.40 1.11
C ARG A 107 -4.91 -21.88 0.95
N GLY A 108 -4.27 -22.27 -0.13
CA GLY A 108 -3.95 -23.66 -0.45
C GLY A 108 -2.77 -23.78 -1.43
N LYS A 109 -2.60 -24.94 -2.03
CA LYS A 109 -1.54 -25.18 -3.05
C LYS A 109 -1.68 -24.30 -4.29
N PHE A 110 -2.88 -23.79 -4.58
CA PHE A 110 -3.15 -22.87 -5.70
C PHE A 110 -2.66 -21.43 -5.42
N GLY A 111 -2.40 -21.12 -4.17
CA GLY A 111 -2.15 -19.76 -3.69
C GLY A 111 -3.22 -19.29 -2.70
N GLN A 112 -3.72 -18.07 -2.85
CA GLN A 112 -4.67 -17.46 -1.93
C GLN A 112 -5.73 -16.65 -2.65
N VAL A 113 -7.01 -16.82 -2.27
CA VAL A 113 -8.15 -15.98 -2.67
C VAL A 113 -8.62 -15.19 -1.45
N GLN A 114 -8.88 -13.90 -1.60
CA GLN A 114 -9.31 -12.99 -0.55
C GLN A 114 -10.55 -12.21 -1.00
N LEU A 115 -11.49 -11.98 -0.08
CA LEU A 115 -12.72 -11.22 -0.30
C LEU A 115 -12.79 -10.08 0.72
N GLY A 116 -12.95 -8.84 0.27
CA GLY A 116 -13.07 -7.68 1.15
C GLY A 116 -12.35 -6.44 0.66
N ASN A 117 -11.71 -5.70 1.57
CA ASN A 117 -10.86 -4.54 1.27
C ASN A 117 -9.40 -5.01 1.16
N ASN A 118 -8.85 -4.99 -0.04
CA ASN A 118 -7.55 -5.57 -0.36
C ASN A 118 -6.59 -4.56 -0.99
N TYR A 119 -5.28 -4.76 -0.81
CA TYR A 119 -4.27 -4.07 -1.61
C TYR A 119 -4.35 -4.45 -3.08
N THR A 120 -4.16 -3.46 -3.95
CA THR A 120 -3.96 -3.70 -5.38
C THR A 120 -2.59 -4.31 -5.65
N PRO A 121 -2.43 -5.11 -6.74
CA PRO A 121 -1.11 -5.55 -7.21
C PRO A 121 -0.12 -4.38 -7.35
N LEU A 122 -0.54 -3.31 -8.01
CA LEU A 122 0.26 -2.11 -8.24
C LEU A 122 0.79 -1.49 -6.93
N PHE A 123 -0.05 -1.39 -5.89
CA PHE A 123 0.40 -0.90 -4.59
C PHE A 123 1.38 -1.87 -3.91
N THR A 124 1.19 -3.18 -4.06
CA THR A 124 2.13 -4.18 -3.55
C THR A 124 3.52 -4.02 -4.19
N THR A 125 3.58 -3.77 -5.50
CA THR A 125 4.83 -3.47 -6.21
C THR A 125 5.47 -2.19 -5.73
N TYR A 126 4.68 -1.14 -5.51
CA TYR A 126 5.20 0.09 -4.92
C TYR A 126 5.85 -0.16 -3.56
N LEU A 127 5.22 -0.95 -2.67
CA LEU A 127 5.78 -1.34 -1.38
C LEU A 127 7.12 -2.10 -1.49
N ASN A 128 7.28 -2.92 -2.53
CA ASN A 128 8.46 -3.74 -2.71
C ASN A 128 9.69 -2.94 -3.15
N TYR A 129 9.49 -1.86 -3.90
CA TYR A 129 10.59 -1.16 -4.61
C TYR A 129 10.77 0.30 -4.20
N SER A 130 9.78 0.96 -3.57
CA SER A 130 10.01 2.22 -2.87
C SER A 130 10.63 1.92 -1.50
N LEU A 131 11.97 1.85 -1.46
CA LEU A 131 12.70 1.41 -0.27
C LEU A 131 12.53 2.42 0.88
N GLY A 132 12.51 1.90 2.10
CA GLY A 132 12.36 2.72 3.31
C GLY A 132 10.91 2.98 3.70
N GLU A 133 10.01 2.08 3.31
CA GLU A 133 8.57 2.17 3.45
C GLU A 133 7.98 3.24 2.50
N LEU A 134 6.67 3.29 2.35
CA LEU A 134 5.97 4.26 1.50
C LEU A 134 6.06 5.70 1.98
N ASN A 135 6.45 5.92 3.22
CA ASN A 135 6.59 7.24 3.82
C ASN A 135 8.06 7.66 3.86
N THR A 136 8.75 7.58 2.72
CA THR A 136 10.03 8.27 2.60
C THR A 136 9.80 9.78 2.66
N LEU A 137 10.82 10.54 3.09
CA LEU A 137 10.73 11.99 3.23
C LEU A 137 10.28 12.72 1.97
N ALA A 138 10.57 12.15 0.80
CA ALA A 138 10.29 12.80 -0.46
C ALA A 138 8.93 12.41 -1.03
N TRP A 139 8.58 11.13 -1.01
CA TRP A 139 7.48 10.59 -1.78
C TRP A 139 6.54 9.69 -1.02
N GLY A 140 6.93 9.23 0.15
CA GLY A 140 6.20 8.23 0.91
C GLY A 140 5.02 8.76 1.69
N ASN A 141 4.39 9.82 1.30
CA ASN A 141 3.27 10.40 2.02
C ASN A 141 1.97 10.31 1.23
N ALA A 142 0.84 10.44 1.93
CA ALA A 142 -0.49 10.24 1.37
C ALA A 142 -0.78 11.16 0.17
N THR A 143 -0.33 12.41 0.18
CA THR A 143 -0.57 13.37 -0.90
C THR A 143 0.12 12.93 -2.19
N ASN A 144 1.37 12.52 -2.12
CA ASN A 144 2.11 12.07 -3.30
C ASN A 144 1.63 10.69 -3.75
N ASN A 145 1.25 9.80 -2.82
CA ASN A 145 0.70 8.50 -3.14
C ASN A 145 -0.56 8.57 -4.00
N PHE A 146 -1.43 9.56 -3.80
CA PHE A 146 -2.61 9.74 -4.66
C PHE A 146 -2.25 10.03 -6.12
N VAL A 147 -1.08 10.59 -6.36
CA VAL A 147 -0.59 10.85 -7.72
C VAL A 147 0.06 9.62 -8.33
N PHE A 148 0.85 8.88 -7.54
CA PHE A 148 1.68 7.77 -8.03
C PHE A 148 0.96 6.43 -7.94
N VAL A 149 0.15 6.24 -6.91
CA VAL A 149 -0.66 5.03 -6.70
C VAL A 149 -2.06 5.42 -6.22
N PRO A 150 -2.91 5.94 -7.12
CA PRO A 150 -4.22 6.53 -6.75
C PRO A 150 -5.15 5.53 -6.08
N THR A 151 -4.95 4.23 -6.32
CA THR A 151 -5.76 3.15 -5.73
C THR A 151 -4.85 2.17 -5.02
N ALA A 152 -4.47 2.51 -3.79
CA ALA A 152 -3.68 1.60 -2.95
C ALA A 152 -4.48 0.36 -2.55
N ARG A 153 -5.77 0.55 -2.27
CA ARG A 153 -6.70 -0.48 -1.81
C ARG A 153 -8.02 -0.36 -2.53
N THR A 154 -8.72 -1.49 -2.64
CA THR A 154 -10.07 -1.52 -3.18
C THR A 154 -10.98 -2.32 -2.24
N ALA A 155 -12.07 -1.66 -1.80
CA ALA A 155 -13.17 -2.33 -1.13
C ALA A 155 -14.00 -3.16 -2.14
N ASN A 156 -14.87 -4.04 -1.64
CA ASN A 156 -15.77 -4.87 -2.45
C ASN A 156 -15.01 -5.68 -3.50
N SER A 157 -13.84 -6.19 -3.15
CA SER A 157 -12.92 -6.82 -4.07
C SER A 157 -12.72 -8.31 -3.84
N ILE A 158 -12.41 -8.99 -4.94
CA ILE A 158 -11.85 -10.34 -4.97
C ILE A 158 -10.39 -10.18 -5.37
N ARG A 159 -9.48 -10.70 -4.54
CA ARG A 159 -8.05 -10.76 -4.82
C ARG A 159 -7.57 -12.18 -4.90
N PHE A 160 -6.77 -12.48 -5.93
CA PHE A 160 -6.05 -13.75 -6.07
C PHE A 160 -4.54 -13.50 -6.08
N VAL A 161 -3.82 -14.34 -5.36
CA VAL A 161 -2.34 -14.42 -5.40
C VAL A 161 -1.97 -15.86 -5.63
N SER A 162 -1.32 -16.17 -6.74
CA SER A 162 -0.91 -17.53 -7.05
C SER A 162 0.16 -18.05 -6.09
N ALA A 163 0.29 -19.35 -5.96
CA ALA A 163 1.53 -19.94 -5.46
C ALA A 163 2.68 -19.58 -6.43
N PRO A 164 3.92 -19.38 -5.92
CA PRO A 164 5.06 -19.14 -6.79
C PRO A 164 5.43 -20.38 -7.60
N VAL A 165 5.71 -20.19 -8.89
CA VAL A 165 6.17 -21.22 -9.80
C VAL A 165 7.42 -20.72 -10.52
N GLY A 166 8.54 -21.39 -10.36
CA GLY A 166 9.82 -20.98 -10.98
C GLY A 166 10.29 -19.58 -10.58
N GLY A 167 9.92 -19.11 -9.39
CA GLY A 167 10.22 -17.75 -8.91
C GLY A 167 9.19 -16.69 -9.33
N ALA A 168 8.24 -17.03 -10.21
CA ALA A 168 7.17 -16.13 -10.63
C ALA A 168 5.89 -16.37 -9.83
N LEU A 169 5.16 -15.28 -9.51
CA LEU A 169 3.80 -15.33 -8.99
C LEU A 169 2.93 -14.27 -9.68
N VAL A 170 1.62 -14.53 -9.74
CA VAL A 170 0.63 -13.64 -10.33
C VAL A 170 -0.29 -13.09 -9.25
N ARG A 171 -0.66 -11.83 -9.36
CA ARG A 171 -1.62 -11.14 -8.51
C ARG A 171 -2.75 -10.57 -9.38
N LEU A 172 -3.98 -10.82 -9.00
CA LEU A 172 -5.16 -10.32 -9.69
C LEU A 172 -6.10 -9.69 -8.68
N VAL A 173 -6.74 -8.58 -9.04
CA VAL A 173 -7.80 -7.94 -8.26
C VAL A 173 -8.90 -7.48 -9.20
N TYR A 174 -10.13 -7.80 -8.83
CA TYR A 174 -11.33 -7.16 -9.37
C TYR A 174 -12.13 -6.58 -8.21
N ALA A 175 -12.56 -5.34 -8.34
CA ALA A 175 -13.38 -4.65 -7.35
C ALA A 175 -14.57 -3.94 -8.00
N ARG A 176 -15.69 -3.98 -7.31
CA ARG A 176 -16.92 -3.28 -7.68
C ARG A 176 -16.99 -1.95 -6.91
N GLY A 177 -16.81 -0.84 -7.60
CA GLY A 177 -16.74 0.48 -6.94
C GLY A 177 -18.09 0.94 -6.41
N ALA A 178 -19.11 0.97 -7.26
CA ALA A 178 -20.44 1.46 -6.88
C ALA A 178 -21.24 0.50 -5.98
N ASN A 179 -20.95 -0.79 -5.99
CA ASN A 179 -21.49 -1.87 -5.13
C ASN A 179 -22.94 -1.66 -4.62
N GLY A 180 -23.84 -1.25 -5.53
CA GLY A 180 -25.25 -1.00 -5.19
C GLY A 180 -25.55 0.39 -4.61
N THR A 181 -24.59 1.31 -4.60
CA THR A 181 -24.83 2.71 -4.18
C THR A 181 -25.84 3.38 -5.09
N THR A 182 -26.88 3.92 -4.49
CA THR A 182 -27.95 4.61 -5.23
C THR A 182 -27.47 5.98 -5.70
N GLY A 183 -27.80 6.34 -6.95
CA GLY A 183 -27.49 7.66 -7.51
C GLY A 183 -26.15 7.77 -8.23
N GLU A 184 -25.30 6.76 -8.17
CA GLU A 184 -24.01 6.72 -8.87
C GLU A 184 -24.06 5.82 -10.12
N PRO A 185 -23.24 6.10 -11.16
CA PRO A 185 -23.08 5.19 -12.28
C PRO A 185 -22.64 3.79 -11.81
N ALA A 186 -23.30 2.74 -12.29
CA ALA A 186 -23.09 1.37 -11.82
C ALA A 186 -21.61 0.87 -11.93
N SER A 187 -20.82 1.47 -12.80
CA SER A 187 -19.41 1.11 -13.00
C SER A 187 -18.41 2.11 -12.39
N LEU A 188 -18.90 3.14 -11.67
CA LEU A 188 -18.02 4.11 -11.02
C LEU A 188 -17.19 3.43 -9.94
N GLY A 189 -15.87 3.66 -9.96
CA GLY A 189 -14.94 3.05 -9.02
C GLY A 189 -14.55 1.59 -9.34
N ASP A 190 -15.16 0.94 -10.35
CA ASP A 190 -14.77 -0.41 -10.76
C ASP A 190 -13.27 -0.44 -11.05
N THR A 191 -12.58 -1.40 -10.45
CA THR A 191 -11.13 -1.54 -10.56
C THR A 191 -10.78 -2.95 -11.02
N LEU A 192 -9.90 -3.02 -12.02
CA LEU A 192 -9.23 -4.26 -12.45
C LEU A 192 -7.72 -4.04 -12.34
N SER A 193 -7.04 -4.94 -11.66
CA SER A 193 -5.57 -4.90 -11.58
C SER A 193 -4.98 -6.27 -11.71
N ALA A 194 -3.85 -6.36 -12.42
CA ALA A 194 -3.08 -7.57 -12.62
C ALA A 194 -1.59 -7.24 -12.48
N GLY A 195 -0.84 -8.14 -11.86
CA GLY A 195 0.60 -8.00 -11.69
C GLY A 195 1.30 -9.34 -11.72
N ILE A 196 2.53 -9.33 -12.17
CA ILE A 196 3.46 -10.46 -12.10
C ILE A 196 4.71 -10.03 -11.34
N ASN A 197 5.11 -10.85 -10.38
CA ASN A 197 6.39 -10.71 -9.66
C ASN A 197 7.30 -11.86 -10.04
N TYR A 198 8.57 -11.59 -10.22
CA TYR A 198 9.61 -12.59 -10.43
C TYR A 198 10.76 -12.35 -9.47
N VAL A 199 11.17 -13.40 -8.76
CA VAL A 199 12.32 -13.39 -7.85
C VAL A 199 13.28 -14.51 -8.21
N HIS A 200 14.54 -14.17 -8.41
CA HIS A 200 15.61 -15.15 -8.65
C HIS A 200 16.90 -14.72 -7.92
N GLY A 201 17.28 -15.45 -6.89
CA GLY A 201 18.41 -15.11 -6.05
C GLY A 201 18.27 -13.71 -5.43
N HIS A 202 19.18 -12.82 -5.75
CA HIS A 202 19.19 -11.43 -5.28
C HIS A 202 18.38 -10.45 -6.14
N PHE A 203 17.91 -10.91 -7.28
CA PHE A 203 17.13 -10.10 -8.23
C PHE A 203 15.65 -10.23 -8.01
N SER A 204 14.92 -9.12 -8.11
CA SER A 204 13.45 -9.10 -8.13
C SER A 204 12.95 -8.10 -9.16
N ALA A 205 11.86 -8.45 -9.85
CA ALA A 205 11.17 -7.56 -10.77
C ALA A 205 9.66 -7.75 -10.68
N ASP A 206 8.91 -6.68 -10.89
CA ASP A 206 7.45 -6.63 -10.95
C ASP A 206 7.00 -5.87 -12.19
N ALA A 207 5.88 -6.28 -12.76
CA ALA A 207 5.17 -5.55 -13.80
C ALA A 207 3.67 -5.61 -13.50
N ASP A 208 3.02 -4.45 -13.41
CA ASP A 208 1.63 -4.33 -13.03
C ASP A 208 0.85 -3.44 -13.97
N TYR A 209 -0.42 -3.80 -14.12
CA TYR A 209 -1.45 -3.02 -14.77
C TYR A 209 -2.60 -2.78 -13.78
N LEU A 210 -3.12 -1.55 -13.79
CA LEU A 210 -4.36 -1.20 -13.09
C LEU A 210 -5.20 -0.31 -13.98
N GLN A 211 -6.48 -0.60 -14.09
CA GLN A 211 -7.47 0.33 -14.59
C GLN A 211 -8.53 0.62 -13.53
N GLN A 212 -8.97 1.86 -13.47
CA GLN A 212 -10.04 2.30 -12.58
C GLN A 212 -10.98 3.23 -13.33
N ARG A 213 -12.27 3.07 -13.05
CA ARG A 213 -13.31 3.95 -13.58
C ARG A 213 -13.60 5.08 -12.61
N PHE A 214 -13.70 6.30 -13.13
CA PHE A 214 -13.99 7.49 -12.33
C PHE A 214 -14.95 8.42 -13.07
N SER A 215 -15.66 9.28 -12.32
CA SER A 215 -16.59 10.25 -12.89
C SER A 215 -15.86 11.38 -13.62
N GLN A 216 -16.39 11.80 -14.76
CA GLN A 216 -15.93 12.99 -15.50
C GLN A 216 -16.57 14.29 -15.00
N THR A 217 -17.54 14.21 -14.12
CA THR A 217 -18.29 15.37 -13.59
C THR A 217 -18.11 15.47 -12.09
N ALA A 218 -18.08 16.69 -11.57
CA ALA A 218 -18.02 16.94 -10.14
C ALA A 218 -19.34 16.56 -9.42
N THR A 219 -20.47 16.69 -10.12
CA THR A 219 -21.78 16.29 -9.61
C THR A 219 -22.11 14.90 -10.11
N LEU A 220 -22.24 13.95 -9.19
CA LEU A 220 -22.54 12.56 -9.52
C LEU A 220 -24.03 12.36 -9.80
N SER A 221 -24.32 11.65 -10.87
CA SER A 221 -25.66 11.13 -11.18
C SER A 221 -25.51 9.78 -11.87
N GLN A 222 -26.56 8.98 -11.94
CA GLN A 222 -26.55 7.69 -12.64
C GLN A 222 -26.15 7.79 -14.13
N THR A 223 -26.34 8.96 -14.73
CA THR A 223 -26.00 9.25 -16.13
C THR A 223 -24.67 9.97 -16.30
N SER A 224 -23.93 10.21 -15.22
CA SER A 224 -22.61 10.89 -15.31
C SER A 224 -21.66 10.10 -16.19
N PRO A 225 -20.96 10.76 -17.14
CA PRO A 225 -19.95 10.09 -17.96
C PRO A 225 -18.84 9.48 -17.10
N VAL A 226 -18.47 8.24 -17.38
CA VAL A 226 -17.42 7.51 -16.68
C VAL A 226 -16.22 7.33 -17.60
N ALA A 227 -15.07 7.77 -17.13
CA ALA A 227 -13.79 7.59 -17.81
C ALA A 227 -12.98 6.44 -17.20
N THR A 228 -11.94 6.00 -17.90
CA THR A 228 -11.02 4.97 -17.45
C THR A 228 -9.60 5.51 -17.36
N GLY A 229 -9.05 5.55 -16.14
CA GLY A 229 -7.62 5.73 -15.92
C GLY A 229 -6.88 4.40 -16.00
N ARG A 230 -5.71 4.41 -16.62
CA ARG A 230 -4.83 3.24 -16.75
C ARG A 230 -3.47 3.54 -16.16
N TYR A 231 -2.97 2.62 -15.38
CA TYR A 231 -1.68 2.70 -14.71
C TYR A 231 -0.86 1.48 -15.07
N TYR A 232 0.40 1.70 -15.38
CA TYR A 232 1.40 0.67 -15.62
C TYR A 232 2.54 0.95 -14.64
N LEU A 233 2.95 -0.02 -13.85
CA LEU A 233 4.06 0.12 -12.91
C LEU A 233 5.06 -0.99 -13.15
N PHE A 234 6.31 -0.63 -13.25
CA PHE A 234 7.44 -1.53 -13.33
C PHE A 234 8.36 -1.27 -12.15
N GLY A 235 8.73 -2.32 -11.45
CA GLY A 235 9.65 -2.27 -10.33
C GLY A 235 10.77 -3.27 -10.52
N THR A 236 11.99 -2.93 -10.07
CA THR A 236 13.11 -3.85 -10.04
C THR A 236 14.03 -3.56 -8.88
N SER A 237 14.66 -4.58 -8.35
CA SER A 237 15.70 -4.42 -7.33
C SER A 237 16.76 -5.50 -7.42
N TYR A 238 17.94 -5.16 -6.92
CA TYR A 238 19.03 -6.10 -6.68
C TYR A 238 19.60 -5.89 -5.28
N ASP A 239 19.79 -6.98 -4.55
CA ASP A 239 20.29 -6.98 -3.17
C ASP A 239 21.67 -7.63 -3.10
N TRP A 240 22.71 -6.83 -2.91
CA TRP A 240 24.11 -7.30 -2.73
C TRP A 240 24.42 -7.65 -1.28
N GLY A 241 23.42 -7.75 -0.41
CA GLY A 241 23.56 -7.96 1.03
C GLY A 241 23.72 -6.63 1.78
N ARG A 242 24.86 -5.98 1.72
CA ARG A 242 25.08 -4.68 2.37
C ARG A 242 24.35 -3.54 1.67
N VAL A 243 24.23 -3.58 0.36
CA VAL A 243 23.53 -2.57 -0.45
C VAL A 243 22.36 -3.23 -1.16
N LYS A 244 21.20 -2.61 -1.11
CA LYS A 244 20.06 -2.91 -1.99
C LYS A 244 19.74 -1.68 -2.81
N ALA A 245 19.69 -1.82 -4.13
CA ALA A 245 19.18 -0.78 -5.02
C ALA A 245 17.82 -1.21 -5.56
N ALA A 246 16.94 -0.24 -5.76
CA ALA A 246 15.64 -0.46 -6.40
C ALA A 246 15.28 0.71 -7.31
N ALA A 247 14.49 0.41 -8.34
CA ALA A 247 13.95 1.41 -9.24
C ALA A 247 12.47 1.13 -9.52
N LEU A 248 11.70 2.20 -9.71
CA LEU A 248 10.30 2.19 -10.09
C LEU A 248 10.09 3.09 -11.30
N TYR A 249 9.23 2.66 -12.21
CA TYR A 249 8.71 3.49 -13.28
C TYR A 249 7.21 3.29 -13.42
N GLN A 250 6.43 4.36 -13.25
CA GLN A 250 4.98 4.35 -13.41
C GLN A 250 4.55 5.26 -14.53
N MET A 251 3.66 4.76 -15.37
CA MET A 251 2.91 5.53 -16.36
C MET A 251 1.46 5.60 -15.93
N HIS A 252 0.89 6.80 -15.91
CA HIS A 252 -0.55 7.01 -15.83
C HIS A 252 -1.06 7.51 -17.16
N ARG A 253 -2.08 6.84 -17.70
CA ARG A 253 -2.72 7.17 -18.97
C ARG A 253 -4.23 7.22 -18.79
N ASN A 254 -4.83 8.29 -19.27
CA ASN A 254 -6.27 8.44 -19.27
C ASN A 254 -6.79 8.33 -20.72
N ALA A 255 -7.68 7.38 -20.95
CA ALA A 255 -8.17 7.11 -22.29
C ALA A 255 -9.17 8.14 -22.84
N THR A 256 -9.75 8.98 -21.98
CA THR A 256 -10.79 9.92 -22.38
C THR A 256 -10.59 11.22 -21.63
N GLY A 257 -10.17 12.27 -22.34
CA GLY A 257 -9.89 13.60 -21.84
C GLY A 257 -10.71 14.07 -20.65
N ILE A 258 -10.24 13.79 -19.44
CA ILE A 258 -10.71 14.51 -18.27
C ILE A 258 -10.23 15.94 -18.45
N THR A 259 -11.17 16.85 -18.59
CA THR A 259 -10.85 18.26 -18.44
C THR A 259 -10.44 18.50 -16.99
N ALA A 260 -9.44 19.32 -16.79
CA ALA A 260 -8.84 19.66 -15.49
C ALA A 260 -9.83 20.12 -14.39
N ALA A 261 -11.12 20.15 -14.67
CA ALA A 261 -12.15 20.67 -13.78
C ALA A 261 -12.52 19.74 -12.62
N VAL A 262 -12.21 18.44 -12.67
CA VAL A 262 -12.72 17.47 -11.69
C VAL A 262 -11.79 17.30 -10.49
N ASN A 263 -10.51 17.61 -10.64
CA ASN A 263 -9.56 17.67 -9.51
C ASN A 263 -8.37 18.53 -9.93
N SER A 264 -8.45 19.81 -9.68
CA SER A 264 -7.55 20.83 -10.24
C SER A 264 -6.06 20.67 -9.93
N THR A 265 -5.70 19.85 -8.95
CA THR A 265 -4.31 19.65 -8.55
C THR A 265 -3.66 18.43 -9.22
N TYR A 266 -4.44 17.42 -9.65
CA TYR A 266 -3.92 16.13 -10.11
C TYR A 266 -4.58 15.59 -11.39
N ALA A 267 -5.41 16.38 -12.01
CA ALA A 267 -6.21 15.97 -13.18
C ALA A 267 -5.44 16.01 -14.51
N ASN A 268 -4.12 15.87 -14.50
CA ASN A 268 -3.45 15.68 -15.77
C ASN A 268 -3.56 14.20 -16.17
N PRO A 269 -4.21 13.92 -17.32
CA PRO A 269 -4.56 12.56 -17.72
C PRO A 269 -3.34 11.69 -18.02
N ASN A 270 -2.19 12.27 -18.30
CA ASN A 270 -0.98 11.55 -18.64
C ASN A 270 0.20 12.07 -17.84
N ASN A 271 0.76 11.21 -17.03
CA ASN A 271 1.99 11.51 -16.30
C ASN A 271 2.88 10.27 -16.20
N ASP A 272 4.14 10.52 -15.93
CA ASP A 272 5.14 9.52 -15.68
C ASP A 272 5.82 9.82 -14.34
N PHE A 273 6.17 8.78 -13.61
CA PHE A 273 6.89 8.85 -12.36
C PHE A 273 8.07 7.88 -12.38
N TYR A 274 9.23 8.36 -11.94
CA TYR A 274 10.46 7.59 -11.80
C TYR A 274 10.93 7.69 -10.36
N GLU A 275 11.38 6.58 -9.81
CA GLU A 275 12.02 6.56 -8.50
C GLU A 275 13.23 5.61 -8.53
N VAL A 276 14.32 6.05 -7.93
CA VAL A 276 15.51 5.23 -7.70
C VAL A 276 15.89 5.34 -6.24
N ASN A 277 16.11 4.19 -5.60
CA ASN A 277 16.43 4.10 -4.19
C ASN A 277 17.68 3.28 -3.98
N ALA A 278 18.43 3.63 -2.94
CA ALA A 278 19.50 2.79 -2.39
C ALA A 278 19.36 2.69 -0.88
N LEU A 279 19.50 1.48 -0.37
CA LEU A 279 19.48 1.16 1.05
C LEU A 279 20.83 0.53 1.41
N ILE A 280 21.58 1.17 2.32
CA ILE A 280 22.93 0.76 2.73
C ILE A 280 22.85 0.34 4.19
N ARG A 281 23.02 -0.95 4.45
CA ARG A 281 22.94 -1.57 5.78
C ARG A 281 24.29 -1.50 6.51
N ASP A 282 24.25 -1.76 7.78
CA ASP A 282 25.43 -1.93 8.66
C ASP A 282 26.33 -0.69 8.71
N ILE A 283 25.72 0.49 8.69
CA ILE A 283 26.38 1.76 8.95
C ILE A 283 26.13 2.15 10.41
N ALA A 284 27.16 2.02 11.27
CA ALA A 284 27.10 2.41 12.69
C ALA A 284 25.81 1.94 13.42
N HIS A 285 25.48 0.64 13.30
CA HIS A 285 24.27 0.01 13.85
C HIS A 285 22.95 0.47 13.20
N GLY A 286 23.01 1.01 12.00
CA GLY A 286 21.83 1.52 11.30
C GLY A 286 21.89 1.30 9.80
N THR A 287 20.97 1.96 9.14
CA THR A 287 20.76 1.90 7.69
C THR A 287 20.65 3.31 7.13
N VAL A 288 21.38 3.58 6.05
CA VAL A 288 21.23 4.81 5.26
C VAL A 288 20.31 4.51 4.09
N LEU A 289 19.30 5.35 3.91
CA LEU A 289 18.40 5.36 2.76
C LEU A 289 18.70 6.59 1.90
N LEU A 290 18.83 6.37 0.59
CA LEU A 290 18.90 7.40 -0.43
C LEU A 290 17.73 7.22 -1.39
N SER A 291 17.07 8.31 -1.76
CA SER A 291 15.97 8.29 -2.72
C SER A 291 16.04 9.48 -3.65
N PHE A 292 15.80 9.21 -4.92
CA PHE A 292 15.55 10.20 -5.96
C PHE A 292 14.23 9.86 -6.64
N GLY A 293 13.35 10.86 -6.82
CA GLY A 293 12.10 10.71 -7.56
C GLY A 293 11.88 11.87 -8.53
N GLN A 294 11.20 11.58 -9.62
CA GLN A 294 10.80 12.59 -10.59
C GLN A 294 9.39 12.32 -11.11
N TYR A 295 8.56 13.34 -11.05
CA TYR A 295 7.22 13.38 -11.62
C TYR A 295 7.21 14.26 -12.87
N ARG A 296 6.62 13.76 -13.97
CA ARG A 296 6.52 14.45 -15.25
C ARG A 296 5.11 14.43 -15.77
N LEU A 297 4.59 15.61 -16.11
CA LEU A 297 3.34 15.77 -16.86
C LEU A 297 3.62 15.71 -18.35
N SER A 298 2.85 14.90 -19.10
CA SER A 298 3.04 14.75 -20.54
C SER A 298 2.61 16.00 -21.32
N ALA A 299 1.65 16.77 -20.82
CA ALA A 299 1.09 17.92 -21.52
C ALA A 299 1.82 19.25 -21.23
N ASN A 300 2.41 19.38 -20.04
CA ASN A 300 3.00 20.66 -19.61
C ASN A 300 4.03 20.45 -18.50
N GLY A 301 5.28 20.76 -18.77
CA GLY A 301 6.37 20.64 -17.80
C GLY A 301 6.25 21.55 -16.58
N ASN A 302 5.36 22.55 -16.57
CA ASN A 302 5.18 23.45 -15.44
C ASN A 302 4.68 22.75 -14.16
N GLY A 303 4.01 21.60 -14.30
CA GLY A 303 3.58 20.76 -13.18
C GLY A 303 4.58 19.68 -12.77
N ASN A 304 5.77 19.65 -13.35
CA ASN A 304 6.80 18.68 -12.98
C ASN A 304 7.37 18.94 -11.59
N ALA A 305 7.91 17.88 -10.98
CA ALA A 305 8.64 17.98 -9.73
C ALA A 305 9.73 16.92 -9.63
N SER A 306 10.77 17.21 -8.87
CA SER A 306 11.82 16.24 -8.52
C SER A 306 12.01 16.23 -7.00
N SER A 307 12.40 15.09 -6.45
CA SER A 307 12.68 14.95 -5.03
C SER A 307 13.99 14.24 -4.77
N TYR A 308 14.61 14.61 -3.68
CA TYR A 308 15.86 14.05 -3.18
C TYR A 308 15.69 13.81 -1.69
N ALA A 309 16.09 12.64 -1.21
CA ALA A 309 16.04 12.36 0.23
C ALA A 309 17.22 11.53 0.67
N ILE A 310 17.68 11.83 1.88
CA ILE A 310 18.60 11.00 2.65
C ILE A 310 18.04 10.84 4.06
N ARG A 311 18.03 9.61 4.57
CA ARG A 311 17.61 9.27 5.93
C ARG A 311 18.56 8.24 6.53
N TYR A 312 18.82 8.40 7.81
CA TYR A 312 19.54 7.42 8.60
C TYR A 312 18.60 6.84 9.67
N ASP A 313 18.47 5.52 9.67
CA ASP A 313 17.67 4.75 10.61
C ASP A 313 18.62 4.01 11.57
N TYR A 314 18.69 4.44 12.83
CA TYR A 314 19.47 3.78 13.88
C TYR A 314 18.63 2.72 14.59
N HIS A 315 19.14 1.49 14.70
CA HIS A 315 18.42 0.37 15.27
C HIS A 315 18.72 0.22 16.77
N LEU A 316 17.79 0.66 17.63
CA LEU A 316 17.87 0.44 19.08
C LEU A 316 17.64 -1.03 19.44
N SER A 317 16.76 -1.70 18.67
CA SER A 317 16.47 -3.13 18.76
C SER A 317 15.91 -3.65 17.44
N LYS A 318 15.55 -4.96 17.38
CA LYS A 318 14.84 -5.53 16.21
C LYS A 318 13.46 -4.87 15.93
N ARG A 319 12.86 -4.22 16.94
CA ARG A 319 11.51 -3.64 16.87
C ARG A 319 11.48 -2.12 17.03
N THR A 320 12.54 -1.51 17.53
CA THR A 320 12.57 -0.08 17.82
C THR A 320 13.75 0.58 17.12
N GLY A 321 13.48 1.64 16.39
CA GLY A 321 14.48 2.48 15.76
C GLY A 321 14.19 3.95 15.96
N VAL A 322 15.24 4.77 15.92
CA VAL A 322 15.12 6.23 15.78
C VAL A 322 15.72 6.59 14.43
N TYR A 323 15.20 7.65 13.84
CA TYR A 323 15.62 8.06 12.52
C TYR A 323 15.74 9.59 12.42
N ALA A 324 16.61 10.02 11.52
CA ALA A 324 16.70 11.42 11.12
C ALA A 324 17.00 11.52 9.63
N GLY A 325 16.51 12.58 9.00
CA GLY A 325 16.75 12.75 7.58
C GLY A 325 16.35 14.12 7.06
N VAL A 326 16.71 14.35 5.80
CA VAL A 326 16.40 15.54 5.04
C VAL A 326 15.89 15.18 3.67
N ALA A 327 14.89 15.93 3.18
CA ALA A 327 14.41 15.83 1.82
C ALA A 327 14.21 17.20 1.20
N GLU A 328 14.41 17.29 -0.09
CA GLU A 328 14.11 18.45 -0.91
C GLU A 328 13.14 18.03 -2.02
N ILE A 329 12.07 18.81 -2.18
CA ILE A 329 11.16 18.72 -3.33
C ILE A 329 11.32 20.01 -4.14
N ARG A 330 11.70 19.87 -5.39
CA ARG A 330 11.82 20.96 -6.36
C ARG A 330 10.60 20.97 -7.26
N ASN A 331 9.75 21.96 -7.04
CA ASN A 331 8.54 22.18 -7.82
C ASN A 331 8.79 23.10 -9.01
N HIS A 332 8.34 22.72 -10.20
CA HIS A 332 8.23 23.63 -11.32
C HIS A 332 7.07 24.62 -11.08
N SER A 333 6.98 25.64 -11.91
CA SER A 333 6.19 26.88 -11.68
C SER A 333 4.73 26.66 -11.29
N ALA A 334 4.07 25.57 -11.70
CA ALA A 334 2.70 25.24 -11.35
C ALA A 334 2.57 24.06 -10.36
N ALA A 335 3.68 23.42 -9.99
CA ALA A 335 3.67 22.29 -9.09
C ALA A 335 3.60 22.75 -7.62
N THR A 336 2.90 21.94 -6.79
CA THR A 336 2.72 22.19 -5.34
C THR A 336 2.97 20.92 -4.53
N PHE A 337 3.86 20.06 -5.01
CA PHE A 337 4.18 18.82 -4.29
C PHE A 337 4.78 19.12 -2.92
N SER A 338 4.34 18.37 -1.94
CA SER A 338 4.71 18.54 -0.54
C SER A 338 4.86 17.19 0.15
N VAL A 339 5.49 17.17 1.30
CA VAL A 339 5.43 16.04 2.23
C VAL A 339 4.19 16.18 3.10
N SER A 340 3.47 15.10 3.31
CA SER A 340 2.30 15.04 4.17
C SER A 340 2.41 13.88 5.16
N ASN A 341 1.64 13.92 6.22
CA ASN A 341 1.47 12.80 7.13
C ASN A 341 0.36 11.85 6.67
N ALA A 342 0.13 10.77 7.40
CA ALA A 342 -0.93 9.80 7.11
C ALA A 342 -2.34 10.40 7.13
N ALA A 343 -2.54 11.52 7.80
CA ALA A 343 -3.81 12.27 7.78
C ALA A 343 -3.99 13.12 6.50
N GLY A 344 -3.02 13.11 5.59
CA GLY A 344 -3.07 13.86 4.33
C GLY A 344 -2.76 15.36 4.46
N ALA A 345 -2.44 15.84 5.66
CA ALA A 345 -2.07 17.24 5.86
C ALA A 345 -0.65 17.51 5.34
N GLY A 346 -0.53 18.20 4.22
CA GLY A 346 0.74 18.65 3.65
C GLY A 346 1.35 19.82 4.42
N ILE A 347 2.67 19.98 4.30
CA ILE A 347 3.30 21.27 4.59
C ILE A 347 2.85 22.24 3.50
N PRO A 348 2.35 23.45 3.84
CA PRO A 348 1.90 24.39 2.83
C PRO A 348 3.03 24.77 1.85
N VAL A 349 2.77 24.62 0.56
CA VAL A 349 3.70 24.96 -0.53
C VAL A 349 2.96 25.82 -1.54
N THR A 350 3.53 26.97 -1.87
CA THR A 350 3.05 27.79 -2.97
C THR A 350 3.53 27.21 -4.30
N ALA A 351 2.74 27.34 -5.35
CA ALA A 351 3.10 26.88 -6.69
C ALA A 351 4.49 27.39 -7.12
N GLY A 352 5.34 26.49 -7.59
CA GLY A 352 6.70 26.79 -7.98
C GLY A 352 7.71 26.94 -6.85
N SER A 353 7.26 26.88 -5.57
CA SER A 353 8.18 26.96 -4.44
C SER A 353 8.75 25.59 -4.09
N ASN A 354 10.06 25.54 -3.88
CA ASN A 354 10.69 24.33 -3.37
C ASN A 354 10.35 24.11 -1.89
N LEU A 355 10.40 22.86 -1.46
CA LEU A 355 10.23 22.47 -0.07
C LEU A 355 11.46 21.72 0.42
N THR A 356 12.11 22.21 1.46
CA THR A 356 13.13 21.45 2.20
C THR A 356 12.55 21.02 3.53
N THR A 357 12.70 19.74 3.90
CA THR A 357 12.20 19.21 5.16
C THR A 357 13.27 18.46 5.91
N PHE A 358 13.22 18.59 7.24
CA PHE A 358 14.00 17.80 8.19
C PHE A 358 13.03 17.00 9.04
N ILE A 359 13.36 15.74 9.32
CA ILE A 359 12.61 14.92 10.27
C ILE A 359 13.55 14.26 11.26
N ALA A 360 13.04 14.08 12.49
CA ALA A 360 13.62 13.19 13.49
C ALA A 360 12.49 12.49 14.25
N GLY A 361 12.55 11.19 14.38
CA GLY A 361 11.44 10.40 14.92
C GLY A 361 11.85 9.08 15.50
N ILE A 362 10.83 8.36 15.99
CA ILE A 362 10.92 7.03 16.56
C ILE A 362 9.86 6.14 15.94
N VAL A 363 10.24 4.92 15.61
CA VAL A 363 9.35 3.87 15.14
C VAL A 363 9.47 2.64 16.04
N HIS A 364 8.31 2.07 16.43
CA HIS A 364 8.24 0.84 17.21
C HIS A 364 7.28 -0.15 16.54
N LYS A 365 7.72 -1.42 16.43
CA LYS A 365 6.94 -2.55 15.89
C LYS A 365 6.63 -3.53 17.03
N PHE A 366 5.42 -4.01 17.14
CA PHE A 366 4.99 -4.98 18.18
C PHE A 366 4.20 -6.15 17.59
#